data_c6d10d0802bcdf28350bcfedfb27ea2d
#
_entry.id   c6d10d0802bcdf28350bcfedfb27ea2d
#
_cell.length_a   1.000
_cell.length_b   1.000
_cell.length_c   1.000
_cell.angle_alpha   90.00
_cell.angle_beta   90.00
_cell.angle_gamma   90.00
#
_symmetry.space_group_name_H-M   'P 1'
#
loop_
_entity.id
_entity.type
_entity.pdbx_description
1 polymer ?
#
loop_
_entity_poly.entity_id
_entity_poly.type
_entity_poly.pdbx_seq_one_letter_code
_entity_poly.pdbx_strand_id
1 'polypeptide(L)'
;MRFLRSVILSSLALPATLAAQTIPTLEYAARRDSLAARIDSGVVVAFGGRTPVGPDRFMQLPAFRYLTGFLEPDAAFVMVVRPGARRATLFTSERDPRRALYDGFPPDSAEVARRTGIDARSVGALPAHLDSLAGTGLPFYTLRDFATADAAETDSLTRGAAFMRRFADGHPGLTVRDAHPILDSLRTRKSPAEQAMLRRAIDLTVGGLREVMRAMKPGMWEYQAEAMLQSAFRRNGGDGAAFVSIIGSGPNSTQYHYNANDRRIGKGDVIVMDVGAGYGGYAADVTRTLPASGRFSADQRAVYQIVRDAQAAAAKVARPGTTFESWRDAAREEVARGVARLGLTEGVDATFDPPWADQCIDNPVACTQSFLYMAHGLGHGIGLEVHDRPHPWYGAGTFQPGDVFTIEPGIYVSRKLLEILPDTPKNRAMIAKVRPAVERYRDIGIRIEDDYLITGTGAEWLSRAPREIGEVEAEMARRP
;
A
#
# COMPACT_ATOMS: atom_id res chain seq x y z
N MET A 1 -61.45 -39.62 10.34
CA MET A 1 -60.80 -38.56 9.58
C MET A 1 -60.14 -37.60 10.55
N ARG A 2 -58.83 -37.71 10.74
CA ARG A 2 -58.00 -36.78 11.58
C ARG A 2 -57.16 -35.95 10.65
N PHE A 3 -57.42 -34.63 10.61
CA PHE A 3 -56.60 -33.65 9.90
C PHE A 3 -55.37 -33.32 10.72
N LEU A 4 -54.18 -33.69 10.24
CA LEU A 4 -52.87 -33.14 10.71
C LEU A 4 -52.68 -31.75 10.11
N ARG A 5 -52.62 -30.74 10.95
CA ARG A 5 -52.15 -29.38 10.57
C ARG A 5 -50.64 -29.35 10.70
N SER A 6 -49.93 -29.29 9.54
CA SER A 6 -48.51 -29.01 9.49
C SER A 6 -48.29 -27.51 9.76
N VAL A 7 -47.61 -27.21 10.86
CA VAL A 7 -47.11 -25.85 11.16
C VAL A 7 -45.77 -25.69 10.46
N ILE A 8 -45.73 -24.84 9.44
CA ILE A 8 -44.47 -24.42 8.79
C ILE A 8 -43.86 -23.31 9.66
N LEU A 9 -42.80 -23.64 10.40
CA LEU A 9 -41.92 -22.63 11.03
C LEU A 9 -41.07 -21.96 9.94
N SER A 10 -41.48 -20.79 9.53
CA SER A 10 -40.62 -19.90 8.74
C SER A 10 -39.53 -19.29 9.64
N SER A 11 -38.31 -19.79 9.57
CA SER A 11 -37.16 -19.16 10.20
C SER A 11 -36.87 -17.83 9.51
N LEU A 12 -37.28 -16.73 10.11
CA LEU A 12 -36.83 -15.38 9.77
C LEU A 12 -35.33 -15.30 10.07
N ALA A 13 -34.47 -15.49 9.04
CA ALA A 13 -33.08 -15.09 9.10
C ALA A 13 -33.05 -13.56 9.18
N LEU A 14 -32.85 -13.03 10.38
CA LEU A 14 -32.49 -11.62 10.55
C LEU A 14 -31.22 -11.35 9.74
N PRO A 15 -31.17 -10.28 8.90
CA PRO A 15 -29.93 -9.89 8.25
C PRO A 15 -28.93 -9.56 9.37
N ALA A 16 -27.81 -10.28 9.40
CA ALA A 16 -26.68 -9.91 10.24
C ALA A 16 -26.27 -8.51 9.78
N THR A 17 -26.57 -7.48 10.58
CA THR A 17 -25.98 -6.16 10.41
C THR A 17 -24.48 -6.36 10.46
N LEU A 18 -23.79 -6.16 9.33
CA LEU A 18 -22.33 -6.09 9.31
C LEU A 18 -21.95 -4.94 10.25
N ALA A 19 -21.66 -5.26 11.50
CA ALA A 19 -21.02 -4.33 12.42
C ALA A 19 -19.73 -3.86 11.71
N ALA A 20 -19.53 -2.55 11.63
CA ALA A 20 -18.31 -1.99 11.03
C ALA A 20 -17.11 -2.64 11.72
N GLN A 21 -16.23 -3.26 10.94
CA GLN A 21 -15.01 -3.86 11.46
C GLN A 21 -14.15 -2.73 12.00
N THR A 22 -13.67 -2.86 13.23
CA THR A 22 -12.83 -1.85 13.90
C THR A 22 -11.74 -2.54 14.68
N ILE A 23 -10.61 -1.85 14.85
CA ILE A 23 -9.56 -2.33 15.77
C ILE A 23 -10.06 -2.12 17.21
N PRO A 24 -10.07 -3.17 18.05
CA PRO A 24 -10.49 -3.03 19.45
C PRO A 24 -9.59 -2.10 20.26
N THR A 25 -10.14 -1.31 21.18
CA THR A 25 -9.39 -0.40 22.05
C THR A 25 -8.29 -1.11 22.84
N LEU A 26 -8.51 -2.35 23.26
CA LEU A 26 -7.54 -3.17 23.96
C LEU A 26 -6.31 -3.51 23.08
N GLU A 27 -6.49 -3.60 21.78
CA GLU A 27 -5.36 -3.86 20.87
C GLU A 27 -4.44 -2.64 20.78
N TYR A 28 -4.96 -1.42 20.72
CA TYR A 28 -4.12 -0.22 20.81
C TYR A 28 -3.35 -0.16 22.14
N ALA A 29 -3.95 -0.60 23.24
CA ALA A 29 -3.25 -0.72 24.52
C ALA A 29 -2.11 -1.73 24.45
N ALA A 30 -2.35 -2.92 23.89
CA ALA A 30 -1.33 -3.95 23.71
C ALA A 30 -0.16 -3.51 22.79
N ARG A 31 -0.44 -2.70 21.75
CA ARG A 31 0.58 -2.10 20.89
C ARG A 31 1.48 -1.13 21.66
N ARG A 32 0.88 -0.30 22.52
CA ARG A 32 1.64 0.60 23.43
C ARG A 32 2.48 -0.20 24.44
N ASP A 33 1.95 -1.31 24.97
CA ASP A 33 2.70 -2.21 25.85
C ASP A 33 3.91 -2.84 25.11
N SER A 34 3.69 -3.27 23.88
CA SER A 34 4.74 -3.86 23.04
C SER A 34 5.84 -2.86 22.69
N LEU A 35 5.48 -1.60 22.45
CA LEU A 35 6.45 -0.52 22.25
C LEU A 35 7.21 -0.23 23.55
N ALA A 36 6.52 -0.09 24.67
CA ALA A 36 7.12 0.18 25.98
C ALA A 36 8.12 -0.91 26.37
N ALA A 37 7.80 -2.18 26.14
CA ALA A 37 8.69 -3.31 26.45
C ALA A 37 10.02 -3.32 25.66
N ARG A 38 10.13 -2.53 24.59
CA ARG A 38 11.33 -2.45 23.74
C ARG A 38 12.17 -1.19 23.96
N ILE A 39 11.71 -0.28 24.83
CA ILE A 39 12.39 1.00 25.09
C ILE A 39 12.99 1.05 26.50
N ASP A 40 12.74 0.10 27.39
CA ASP A 40 13.13 0.05 28.81
C ASP A 40 12.66 1.27 29.61
N SER A 41 13.11 2.48 29.22
CA SER A 41 12.70 3.76 29.83
C SER A 41 12.81 4.91 28.84
N GLY A 42 11.92 5.89 28.94
CA GLY A 42 11.94 7.08 28.09
C GLY A 42 10.58 7.76 27.93
N VAL A 43 10.58 8.80 27.12
CA VAL A 43 9.39 9.58 26.77
C VAL A 43 9.15 9.46 25.27
N VAL A 44 8.11 8.77 24.86
CA VAL A 44 7.70 8.70 23.45
C VAL A 44 6.81 9.89 23.14
N VAL A 45 7.16 10.64 22.09
CA VAL A 45 6.39 11.80 21.61
C VAL A 45 6.02 11.56 20.15
N ALA A 46 4.72 11.60 19.84
CA ALA A 46 4.21 11.49 18.48
C ALA A 46 3.19 12.60 18.20
N PHE A 47 3.16 13.06 16.94
CA PHE A 47 2.21 14.06 16.48
C PHE A 47 1.23 13.43 15.51
N GLY A 48 -0.07 13.74 15.66
CA GLY A 48 -1.09 13.41 14.69
C GLY A 48 -1.06 14.34 13.48
N GLY A 49 -1.78 13.97 12.45
CA GLY A 49 -1.98 14.80 11.27
C GLY A 49 -2.65 16.13 11.62
N ARG A 50 -2.42 17.14 10.79
CA ARG A 50 -3.03 18.47 10.94
C ARG A 50 -4.38 18.54 10.23
N THR A 51 -5.23 19.46 10.69
CA THR A 51 -6.41 19.86 9.92
C THR A 51 -5.99 20.23 8.50
N PRO A 52 -6.55 19.60 7.45
CA PRO A 52 -6.24 19.93 6.08
C PRO A 52 -6.55 21.39 5.74
N VAL A 53 -5.71 21.98 4.89
CA VAL A 53 -5.96 23.29 4.32
C VAL A 53 -6.55 23.07 2.94
N GLY A 54 -7.88 23.14 2.82
CA GLY A 54 -8.56 22.94 1.53
C GLY A 54 -9.58 21.80 1.57
N PRO A 55 -10.01 21.27 0.41
CA PRO A 55 -11.09 20.32 0.31
C PRO A 55 -10.70 18.89 0.67
N ASP A 56 -9.44 18.63 0.97
CA ASP A 56 -8.95 17.28 1.24
C ASP A 56 -9.52 16.72 2.54
N ARG A 57 -9.84 15.45 2.50
CA ARG A 57 -10.31 14.74 3.68
C ARG A 57 -9.15 14.50 4.65
N PHE A 58 -9.39 14.73 5.94
CA PHE A 58 -8.42 14.41 6.96
C PHE A 58 -8.12 12.90 6.99
N MET A 59 -6.83 12.56 6.95
CA MET A 59 -6.30 11.22 7.18
C MET A 59 -5.30 11.27 8.33
N GLN A 60 -5.47 10.38 9.31
CA GLN A 60 -4.54 10.32 10.44
C GLN A 60 -3.23 9.65 10.04
N LEU A 61 -2.11 10.16 10.57
CA LEU A 61 -0.78 9.59 10.33
C LEU A 61 -0.71 8.14 10.82
N PRO A 62 -0.13 7.21 10.03
CA PRO A 62 -0.12 5.79 10.30
C PRO A 62 0.45 5.40 11.66
N ALA A 63 1.63 5.94 12.01
CA ALA A 63 2.29 5.66 13.28
C ALA A 63 1.47 6.14 14.50
N PHE A 64 0.91 7.36 14.41
CA PHE A 64 0.05 7.93 15.44
C PHE A 64 -1.23 7.10 15.62
N ARG A 65 -1.88 6.77 14.49
CA ARG A 65 -3.08 5.92 14.48
C ARG A 65 -2.82 4.54 15.07
N TYR A 66 -1.70 3.90 14.70
CA TYR A 66 -1.32 2.57 15.18
C TYR A 66 -1.25 2.49 16.69
N LEU A 67 -0.73 3.55 17.34
CA LEU A 67 -0.57 3.58 18.80
C LEU A 67 -1.81 4.05 19.54
N THR A 68 -2.61 4.92 18.95
CA THR A 68 -3.67 5.63 19.69
C THR A 68 -5.09 5.26 19.29
N GLY A 69 -5.31 4.90 18.04
CA GLY A 69 -6.65 4.78 17.46
C GLY A 69 -7.42 6.11 17.38
N PHE A 70 -6.78 7.23 17.71
CA PHE A 70 -7.42 8.54 17.71
C PHE A 70 -7.41 9.16 16.32
N LEU A 71 -8.58 9.62 15.85
CA LEU A 71 -8.80 10.00 14.45
C LEU A 71 -9.02 11.51 14.26
N GLU A 72 -8.96 12.31 15.33
CA GLU A 72 -9.10 13.76 15.19
C GLU A 72 -7.75 14.41 14.86
N PRO A 73 -7.74 15.53 14.10
CA PRO A 73 -6.52 16.24 13.75
C PRO A 73 -5.90 17.01 14.92
N ASP A 74 -4.71 17.52 14.68
CA ASP A 74 -3.97 18.46 15.56
C ASP A 74 -3.70 17.92 16.97
N ALA A 75 -3.70 16.62 17.15
CA ALA A 75 -3.39 15.97 18.43
C ALA A 75 -1.89 15.67 18.58
N ALA A 76 -1.45 15.46 19.83
CA ALA A 76 -0.17 14.89 20.16
C ALA A 76 -0.33 13.76 21.19
N PHE A 77 0.58 12.82 21.15
CA PHE A 77 0.63 11.67 22.04
C PHE A 77 1.95 11.69 22.81
N VAL A 78 1.88 11.51 24.12
CA VAL A 78 3.06 11.38 24.98
C VAL A 78 2.90 10.12 25.81
N MET A 79 3.90 9.23 25.78
CA MET A 79 3.93 8.05 26.64
C MET A 79 5.24 8.03 27.44
N VAL A 80 5.11 8.08 28.76
CA VAL A 80 6.24 7.93 29.69
C VAL A 80 6.38 6.46 30.03
N VAL A 81 7.55 5.89 29.76
CA VAL A 81 7.92 4.50 30.07
C VAL A 81 8.96 4.50 31.19
N ARG A 82 8.73 3.68 32.20
CA ARG A 82 9.65 3.39 33.30
C ARG A 82 9.65 1.87 33.56
N PRO A 83 10.65 1.31 34.21
CA PRO A 83 10.64 -0.10 34.55
C PRO A 83 9.33 -0.52 35.25
N GLY A 84 8.61 -1.46 34.65
CA GLY A 84 7.35 -1.99 35.16
C GLY A 84 6.12 -1.08 35.07
N ALA A 85 6.24 0.13 34.49
CA ALA A 85 5.13 1.07 34.37
C ALA A 85 5.15 1.89 33.08
N ARG A 86 3.96 2.16 32.52
CA ARG A 86 3.79 3.15 31.44
C ARG A 86 2.57 4.04 31.70
N ARG A 87 2.67 5.28 31.29
CA ARG A 87 1.54 6.21 31.30
C ARG A 87 1.46 6.94 29.95
N ALA A 88 0.31 6.85 29.30
CA ALA A 88 0.04 7.54 28.05
C ALA A 88 -0.91 8.72 28.29
N THR A 89 -0.71 9.81 27.54
CA THR A 89 -1.59 10.99 27.53
C THR A 89 -1.76 11.47 26.10
N LEU A 90 -2.99 11.74 25.70
CA LEU A 90 -3.32 12.45 24.47
C LEU A 90 -3.48 13.94 24.76
N PHE A 91 -2.92 14.76 23.91
CA PHE A 91 -3.10 16.20 23.91
C PHE A 91 -3.95 16.57 22.70
N THR A 92 -5.15 17.07 22.94
CA THR A 92 -6.17 17.28 21.89
C THR A 92 -6.51 18.78 21.76
N SER A 93 -7.06 19.14 20.60
CA SER A 93 -7.47 20.52 20.33
C SER A 93 -8.42 21.05 21.39
N GLU A 94 -8.31 22.33 21.68
CA GLU A 94 -9.22 23.03 22.60
C GLU A 94 -10.63 23.12 22.02
N ARG A 95 -11.62 23.14 22.92
CA ARG A 95 -13.02 23.32 22.53
C ARG A 95 -13.33 24.80 22.42
N ASP A 96 -13.10 25.35 21.23
CA ASP A 96 -13.45 26.74 20.91
C ASP A 96 -14.89 26.82 20.40
N PRO A 97 -15.80 27.54 21.10
CA PRO A 97 -17.20 27.69 20.66
C PRO A 97 -17.35 28.35 19.29
N ARG A 98 -16.46 29.27 18.93
CA ARG A 98 -16.50 29.93 17.62
C ARG A 98 -16.12 28.97 16.51
N ARG A 99 -15.08 28.20 16.69
CA ARG A 99 -14.66 27.16 15.72
C ARG A 99 -15.71 26.06 15.58
N ALA A 100 -16.38 25.73 16.69
CA ALA A 100 -17.43 24.72 16.69
C ALA A 100 -18.65 25.05 15.80
N LEU A 101 -18.84 26.32 15.44
CA LEU A 101 -19.87 26.72 14.46
C LEU A 101 -19.53 26.22 13.03
N TYR A 102 -18.26 25.97 12.75
CA TYR A 102 -17.79 25.50 11.44
C TYR A 102 -17.58 23.98 11.41
N ASP A 103 -16.91 23.45 12.42
CA ASP A 103 -16.38 22.09 12.40
C ASP A 103 -17.07 21.15 13.41
N GLY A 104 -17.96 21.69 14.26
CA GLY A 104 -18.45 20.99 15.43
C GLY A 104 -17.44 21.03 16.61
N PHE A 105 -17.87 20.55 17.78
CA PHE A 105 -16.96 20.41 18.92
C PHE A 105 -16.10 19.17 18.76
N PRO A 106 -14.77 19.26 18.98
CA PRO A 106 -13.95 18.07 19.15
C PRO A 106 -14.42 17.29 20.38
N PRO A 107 -14.14 15.96 20.47
CA PRO A 107 -14.49 15.16 21.63
C PRO A 107 -13.86 15.74 22.90
N ASP A 108 -14.58 15.68 24.01
CA ASP A 108 -14.04 16.06 25.31
C ASP A 108 -13.11 14.98 25.88
N SER A 109 -12.41 15.31 26.98
CA SER A 109 -11.44 14.41 27.59
C SER A 109 -12.05 13.07 28.03
N ALA A 110 -13.27 13.07 28.50
CA ALA A 110 -13.96 11.86 28.92
C ALA A 110 -14.31 10.98 27.72
N GLU A 111 -14.73 11.59 26.61
CA GLU A 111 -15.01 10.88 25.37
C GLU A 111 -13.73 10.34 24.73
N VAL A 112 -12.64 11.10 24.72
CA VAL A 112 -11.32 10.63 24.26
C VAL A 112 -10.87 9.42 25.08
N ALA A 113 -10.93 9.50 26.40
CA ALA A 113 -10.56 8.40 27.28
C ALA A 113 -11.43 7.14 27.04
N ARG A 114 -12.72 7.33 26.83
CA ARG A 114 -13.65 6.22 26.51
C ARG A 114 -13.35 5.57 25.16
N ARG A 115 -13.02 6.37 24.12
CA ARG A 115 -12.72 5.88 22.76
C ARG A 115 -11.36 5.19 22.66
N THR A 116 -10.34 5.72 23.36
CA THR A 116 -8.94 5.32 23.17
C THR A 116 -8.32 4.57 24.34
N GLY A 117 -8.94 4.63 25.52
CA GLY A 117 -8.33 4.15 26.77
C GLY A 117 -7.12 5.01 27.23
N ILE A 118 -7.01 6.25 26.77
CA ILE A 118 -5.90 7.16 27.07
C ILE A 118 -6.46 8.43 27.68
N ASP A 119 -5.87 8.88 28.82
CA ASP A 119 -6.20 10.18 29.42
C ASP A 119 -5.92 11.32 28.44
N ALA A 120 -6.82 12.31 28.39
CA ALA A 120 -6.68 13.45 27.49
C ALA A 120 -6.52 14.78 28.25
N ARG A 121 -5.73 15.69 27.66
CA ARG A 121 -5.51 17.07 28.11
C ARG A 121 -5.59 18.02 26.92
N SER A 122 -5.76 19.33 27.19
CA SER A 122 -5.63 20.35 26.15
C SER A 122 -4.22 20.36 25.56
N VAL A 123 -4.12 20.53 24.23
CA VAL A 123 -2.84 20.67 23.53
C VAL A 123 -2.03 21.88 24.00
N GLY A 124 -2.67 22.91 24.53
CA GLY A 124 -2.00 24.05 25.16
C GLY A 124 -1.12 23.66 26.36
N ALA A 125 -1.41 22.54 27.03
CA ALA A 125 -0.61 22.04 28.16
C ALA A 125 0.61 21.18 27.69
N LEU A 126 0.77 20.87 26.42
CA LEU A 126 1.84 20.02 25.92
C LEU A 126 3.24 20.60 26.17
N PRO A 127 3.54 21.89 25.88
CA PRO A 127 4.89 22.43 26.12
C PRO A 127 5.34 22.27 27.57
N ALA A 128 4.56 22.76 28.52
CA ALA A 128 4.90 22.66 29.94
C ALA A 128 5.02 21.21 30.44
N HIS A 129 4.24 20.29 29.87
CA HIS A 129 4.35 18.86 30.17
C HIS A 129 5.68 18.28 29.70
N LEU A 130 6.10 18.60 28.47
CA LEU A 130 7.37 18.13 27.91
C LEU A 130 8.58 18.76 28.66
N ASP A 131 8.52 20.06 29.00
CA ASP A 131 9.55 20.72 29.78
C ASP A 131 9.76 20.02 31.14
N SER A 132 8.66 19.69 31.82
CA SER A 132 8.72 18.92 33.08
C SER A 132 9.36 17.53 32.89
N LEU A 133 9.12 16.87 31.74
CA LEU A 133 9.70 15.56 31.46
C LEU A 133 11.18 15.67 31.04
N ALA A 134 11.60 16.73 30.36
CA ALA A 134 13.00 16.97 30.01
C ALA A 134 13.89 17.05 31.26
N GLY A 135 13.37 17.63 32.34
CA GLY A 135 14.05 17.67 33.64
C GLY A 135 14.24 16.32 34.33
N THR A 136 13.65 15.22 33.83
CA THR A 136 13.75 13.90 34.45
C THR A 136 14.99 13.09 34.05
N GLY A 137 15.74 13.53 33.05
CA GLY A 137 16.90 12.82 32.52
C GLY A 137 16.53 11.59 31.64
N LEU A 138 15.24 11.35 31.37
CA LEU A 138 14.80 10.28 30.48
C LEU A 138 15.11 10.64 29.03
N PRO A 139 15.56 9.68 28.19
CA PRO A 139 15.68 9.90 26.75
C PRO A 139 14.29 10.09 26.13
N PHE A 140 14.21 10.97 25.13
CA PHE A 140 13.01 11.15 24.32
C PHE A 140 13.08 10.30 23.06
N TYR A 141 11.95 9.75 22.70
CA TYR A 141 11.79 8.97 21.46
C TYR A 141 10.77 9.67 20.58
N THR A 142 11.15 9.93 19.33
CA THR A 142 10.26 10.47 18.33
C THR A 142 9.80 9.35 17.38
N LEU A 143 8.64 9.56 16.75
CA LEU A 143 8.16 8.77 15.63
C LEU A 143 8.23 9.63 14.38
N ARG A 144 8.52 9.02 13.26
CA ARG A 144 8.44 9.71 11.97
C ARG A 144 6.98 10.01 11.64
N ASP A 145 6.71 11.25 11.24
CA ASP A 145 5.38 11.71 10.82
C ASP A 145 5.28 11.72 9.30
N PHE A 146 5.91 10.78 8.63
CA PHE A 146 5.83 10.67 7.19
C PHE A 146 4.47 10.13 6.77
N ALA A 147 3.94 10.71 5.71
CA ALA A 147 2.70 10.22 5.11
C ALA A 147 2.92 8.93 4.30
N THR A 148 4.16 8.64 3.90
CA THR A 148 4.52 7.47 3.09
C THR A 148 5.83 6.84 3.55
N ALA A 149 5.97 5.53 3.31
CA ALA A 149 7.20 4.77 3.59
C ALA A 149 8.40 5.22 2.71
N ASP A 150 8.13 5.91 1.60
CA ASP A 150 9.14 6.38 0.65
C ASP A 150 9.77 7.73 1.04
N ALA A 151 9.30 8.36 2.12
CA ALA A 151 9.90 9.59 2.61
C ALA A 151 11.34 9.33 3.08
N ALA A 152 12.27 10.19 2.65
CA ALA A 152 13.68 10.04 2.99
C ALA A 152 13.90 10.11 4.51
N GLU A 153 14.79 9.26 5.04
CA GLU A 153 15.14 9.24 6.47
C GLU A 153 15.69 10.57 6.97
N THR A 154 16.29 11.34 6.08
CA THR A 154 16.89 12.65 6.35
C THR A 154 15.88 13.80 6.24
N ASP A 155 14.61 13.54 5.88
CA ASP A 155 13.61 14.59 5.76
C ASP A 155 13.29 15.17 7.14
N SER A 156 13.71 16.40 7.32
CA SER A 156 13.52 17.16 8.57
C SER A 156 12.36 18.15 8.50
N LEU A 157 11.58 18.12 7.42
CA LEU A 157 10.47 19.05 7.19
C LEU A 157 9.18 18.61 7.89
N THR A 158 9.13 17.39 8.43
CA THR A 158 7.97 16.95 9.19
C THR A 158 7.79 17.79 10.45
N ARG A 159 6.53 18.01 10.83
CA ARG A 159 6.19 18.78 12.04
C ARG A 159 6.84 18.21 13.29
N GLY A 160 6.79 16.89 13.48
CA GLY A 160 7.35 16.21 14.65
C GLY A 160 8.86 16.36 14.72
N ALA A 161 9.57 16.13 13.62
CA ALA A 161 11.01 16.29 13.54
C ALA A 161 11.43 17.75 13.82
N ALA A 162 10.74 18.71 13.19
CA ALA A 162 11.01 20.14 13.40
C ALA A 162 10.72 20.59 14.86
N PHE A 163 9.66 20.08 15.45
CA PHE A 163 9.34 20.35 16.85
C PHE A 163 10.41 19.78 17.77
N MET A 164 10.75 18.50 17.62
CA MET A 164 11.71 17.84 18.51
C MET A 164 13.11 18.43 18.41
N ARG A 165 13.53 18.90 17.22
CA ARG A 165 14.79 19.62 17.05
C ARG A 165 14.80 20.91 17.86
N ARG A 166 13.80 21.78 17.69
CA ARG A 166 13.71 23.03 18.48
C ARG A 166 13.60 22.78 19.97
N PHE A 167 12.88 21.72 20.36
CA PHE A 167 12.77 21.34 21.75
C PHE A 167 14.11 20.89 22.34
N ALA A 168 14.88 20.07 21.62
CA ALA A 168 16.22 19.65 22.04
C ALA A 168 17.21 20.82 22.10
N ASP A 169 17.15 21.78 21.16
CA ASP A 169 17.97 23.00 21.20
C ASP A 169 17.72 23.82 22.46
N GLY A 170 16.48 23.84 22.96
CA GLY A 170 16.11 24.50 24.24
C GLY A 170 16.46 23.70 25.49
N HIS A 171 16.87 22.44 25.38
CA HIS A 171 17.15 21.56 26.52
C HIS A 171 18.52 20.87 26.34
N PRO A 172 19.63 21.58 26.64
CA PRO A 172 20.98 21.04 26.54
C PRO A 172 21.14 19.74 27.36
N GLY A 173 21.64 18.68 26.70
CA GLY A 173 21.81 17.36 27.30
C GLY A 173 20.63 16.42 27.12
N LEU A 174 19.51 16.86 26.50
CA LEU A 174 18.41 15.97 26.11
C LEU A 174 18.86 15.01 25.06
N THR A 175 18.68 13.69 25.29
CA THR A 175 18.90 12.66 24.30
C THR A 175 17.61 12.42 23.53
N VAL A 176 17.63 12.59 22.21
CA VAL A 176 16.51 12.24 21.31
C VAL A 176 16.89 11.04 20.46
N ARG A 177 16.00 10.03 20.42
CA ARG A 177 16.17 8.78 19.70
C ARG A 177 15.00 8.56 18.72
N ASP A 178 15.22 7.79 17.69
CA ASP A 178 14.18 7.36 16.74
C ASP A 178 13.58 6.02 17.19
N ALA A 179 12.28 5.98 17.46
CA ALA A 179 11.55 4.75 17.76
C ALA A 179 10.87 4.15 16.51
N HIS A 180 11.00 4.77 15.33
CA HIS A 180 10.37 4.30 14.11
C HIS A 180 10.75 2.85 13.74
N PRO A 181 12.05 2.43 13.82
CA PRO A 181 12.41 1.04 13.53
C PRO A 181 11.74 0.02 14.46
N ILE A 182 11.50 0.40 15.72
CA ILE A 182 10.77 -0.44 16.67
C ILE A 182 9.31 -0.57 16.24
N LEU A 183 8.69 0.55 15.87
CA LEU A 183 7.29 0.58 15.43
C LEU A 183 7.10 -0.22 14.15
N ASP A 184 8.00 -0.08 13.19
CA ASP A 184 8.01 -0.85 11.94
C ASP A 184 8.03 -2.36 12.21
N SER A 185 8.90 -2.79 13.12
CA SER A 185 8.96 -4.19 13.52
C SER A 185 7.64 -4.69 14.15
N LEU A 186 6.92 -3.82 14.89
CA LEU A 186 5.61 -4.15 15.44
C LEU A 186 4.52 -4.22 14.36
N ARG A 187 4.59 -3.38 13.33
CA ARG A 187 3.63 -3.30 12.23
C ARG A 187 3.80 -4.40 11.18
N THR A 188 4.95 -5.08 11.15
CA THR A 188 5.26 -6.08 10.13
C THR A 188 4.21 -7.20 10.12
N ARG A 189 3.89 -7.78 11.29
CA ARG A 189 2.89 -8.86 11.41
C ARG A 189 1.53 -8.27 11.75
N LYS A 190 0.59 -8.47 10.82
CA LYS A 190 -0.77 -7.97 10.99
C LYS A 190 -1.57 -8.85 11.96
N SER A 191 -2.15 -8.24 12.97
CA SER A 191 -3.07 -8.92 13.89
C SER A 191 -4.32 -9.43 13.16
N PRO A 192 -5.11 -10.34 13.76
CA PRO A 192 -6.39 -10.75 13.17
C PRO A 192 -7.36 -9.59 12.92
N ALA A 193 -7.37 -8.55 13.77
CA ALA A 193 -8.19 -7.37 13.56
C ALA A 193 -7.69 -6.54 12.37
N GLU A 194 -6.38 -6.34 12.24
CA GLU A 194 -5.78 -5.67 11.07
C GLU A 194 -6.05 -6.44 9.78
N GLN A 195 -5.91 -7.76 9.79
CA GLN A 195 -6.24 -8.61 8.64
C GLN A 195 -7.70 -8.47 8.22
N ALA A 196 -8.63 -8.33 9.18
CA ALA A 196 -10.04 -8.09 8.87
C ALA A 196 -10.27 -6.73 8.20
N MET A 197 -9.56 -5.67 8.65
CA MET A 197 -9.61 -4.36 8.01
C MET A 197 -9.08 -4.41 6.57
N LEU A 198 -7.91 -5.07 6.37
CA LEU A 198 -7.30 -5.26 5.05
C LEU A 198 -8.23 -6.04 4.12
N ARG A 199 -8.80 -7.17 4.57
CA ARG A 199 -9.77 -7.93 3.76
C ARG A 199 -10.95 -7.05 3.32
N ARG A 200 -11.44 -6.16 4.18
CA ARG A 200 -12.52 -5.27 3.81
C ARG A 200 -12.10 -4.24 2.77
N ALA A 201 -10.91 -3.64 2.88
CA ALA A 201 -10.36 -2.74 1.88
C ALA A 201 -10.19 -3.46 0.53
N ILE A 202 -9.67 -4.68 0.56
CA ILE A 202 -9.48 -5.54 -0.63
C ILE A 202 -10.83 -5.88 -1.27
N ASP A 203 -11.86 -6.27 -0.51
CA ASP A 203 -13.19 -6.56 -1.04
C ASP A 203 -13.81 -5.35 -1.75
N LEU A 204 -13.62 -4.14 -1.19
CA LEU A 204 -14.06 -2.89 -1.80
C LEU A 204 -13.35 -2.65 -3.14
N THR A 205 -12.04 -2.89 -3.18
CA THR A 205 -11.21 -2.75 -4.39
C THR A 205 -11.65 -3.72 -5.47
N VAL A 206 -11.80 -5.00 -5.14
CA VAL A 206 -12.26 -6.04 -6.06
C VAL A 206 -13.65 -5.73 -6.61
N GLY A 207 -14.56 -5.25 -5.75
CA GLY A 207 -15.90 -4.80 -6.16
C GLY A 207 -15.86 -3.67 -7.17
N GLY A 208 -15.08 -2.63 -6.90
CA GLY A 208 -14.88 -1.49 -7.80
C GLY A 208 -14.25 -1.87 -9.13
N LEU A 209 -13.21 -2.73 -9.11
CA LEU A 209 -12.58 -3.25 -10.33
C LEU A 209 -13.58 -4.00 -11.22
N ARG A 210 -14.43 -4.87 -10.64
CA ARG A 210 -15.47 -5.59 -11.41
C ARG A 210 -16.48 -4.64 -12.04
N GLU A 211 -16.89 -3.58 -11.34
CA GLU A 211 -17.79 -2.56 -11.91
C GLU A 211 -17.15 -1.88 -13.12
N VAL A 212 -15.88 -1.46 -13.00
CA VAL A 212 -15.16 -0.83 -14.13
C VAL A 212 -14.92 -1.81 -15.26
N MET A 213 -14.55 -3.07 -15.00
CA MET A 213 -14.40 -4.10 -16.05
C MET A 213 -15.65 -4.21 -16.92
N ARG A 214 -16.84 -4.23 -16.31
CA ARG A 214 -18.13 -4.33 -17.03
C ARG A 214 -18.48 -3.07 -17.83
N ALA A 215 -18.08 -1.90 -17.36
CA ALA A 215 -18.39 -0.62 -17.97
C ALA A 215 -17.36 -0.18 -19.03
N MET A 216 -16.14 -0.75 -18.97
CA MET A 216 -15.01 -0.35 -19.81
C MET A 216 -15.29 -0.52 -21.28
N LYS A 217 -15.03 0.53 -22.08
CA LYS A 217 -15.15 0.53 -23.54
C LYS A 217 -14.23 1.56 -24.18
N PRO A 218 -13.82 1.33 -25.43
CA PRO A 218 -13.07 2.32 -26.19
C PRO A 218 -13.82 3.66 -26.28
N GLY A 219 -13.09 4.75 -26.25
CA GLY A 219 -13.62 6.11 -26.28
C GLY A 219 -13.90 6.73 -24.91
N MET A 220 -13.89 5.95 -23.83
CA MET A 220 -13.86 6.50 -22.47
C MET A 220 -12.55 7.23 -22.23
N TRP A 221 -12.54 8.14 -21.26
CA TRP A 221 -11.36 8.76 -20.72
C TRP A 221 -10.87 7.98 -19.49
N GLU A 222 -9.57 7.94 -19.26
CA GLU A 222 -8.97 7.27 -18.10
C GLU A 222 -9.56 7.77 -16.77
N TYR A 223 -9.74 9.10 -16.60
CA TYR A 223 -10.39 9.68 -15.41
C TYR A 223 -11.84 9.24 -15.20
N GLN A 224 -12.55 8.78 -16.24
CA GLN A 224 -13.91 8.25 -16.06
C GLN A 224 -13.90 6.92 -15.33
N ALA A 225 -12.90 6.07 -15.62
CA ALA A 225 -12.70 4.83 -14.88
C ALA A 225 -12.30 5.10 -13.43
N GLU A 226 -11.41 6.08 -13.21
CA GLU A 226 -11.03 6.54 -11.88
C GLU A 226 -12.25 7.02 -11.08
N ALA A 227 -13.09 7.88 -11.65
CA ALA A 227 -14.30 8.38 -11.00
C ALA A 227 -15.28 7.26 -10.62
N MET A 228 -15.39 6.21 -11.45
CA MET A 228 -16.19 5.03 -11.14
C MET A 228 -15.65 4.29 -9.92
N LEU A 229 -14.33 4.07 -9.83
CA LEU A 229 -13.68 3.43 -8.70
C LEU A 229 -13.90 4.23 -7.42
N GLN A 230 -13.64 5.54 -7.43
CA GLN A 230 -13.87 6.43 -6.29
C GLN A 230 -15.31 6.36 -5.79
N SER A 231 -16.28 6.41 -6.73
CA SER A 231 -17.69 6.24 -6.41
C SER A 231 -17.99 4.87 -5.78
N ALA A 232 -17.46 3.78 -6.36
CA ALA A 232 -17.66 2.44 -5.85
C ALA A 232 -17.11 2.27 -4.42
N PHE A 233 -15.89 2.75 -4.17
CA PHE A 233 -15.26 2.68 -2.85
C PHE A 233 -16.09 3.44 -1.79
N ARG A 234 -16.46 4.68 -2.08
CA ARG A 234 -17.22 5.51 -1.13
C ARG A 234 -18.63 4.99 -0.90
N ARG A 235 -19.34 4.60 -1.94
CA ARG A 235 -20.71 4.09 -1.87
C ARG A 235 -20.82 2.82 -1.02
N ASN A 236 -19.76 2.01 -1.01
CA ASN A 236 -19.71 0.76 -0.26
C ASN A 236 -19.03 0.88 1.12
N GLY A 237 -18.82 2.12 1.62
CA GLY A 237 -18.37 2.41 2.98
C GLY A 237 -16.84 2.47 3.16
N GLY A 238 -16.08 2.54 2.07
CA GLY A 238 -14.63 2.76 2.11
C GLY A 238 -14.27 4.21 2.45
N ASP A 239 -13.00 4.43 2.80
CA ASP A 239 -12.45 5.75 3.07
C ASP A 239 -12.24 6.59 1.79
N GLY A 240 -12.29 5.97 0.62
CA GLY A 240 -11.92 6.46 -0.70
C GLY A 240 -10.78 5.64 -1.27
N ALA A 241 -10.07 6.17 -2.27
CA ALA A 241 -8.82 5.55 -2.72
C ALA A 241 -7.73 5.70 -1.66
N ALA A 242 -6.92 4.66 -1.47
CA ALA A 242 -5.79 4.65 -0.54
C ALA A 242 -4.57 5.40 -1.11
N PHE A 243 -4.48 5.49 -2.43
CA PHE A 243 -3.47 6.23 -3.18
C PHE A 243 -4.06 6.76 -4.49
N VAL A 244 -3.31 7.61 -5.20
CA VAL A 244 -3.72 8.12 -6.51
C VAL A 244 -3.80 6.96 -7.50
N SER A 245 -4.99 6.66 -8.00
CA SER A 245 -5.20 5.55 -8.92
C SER A 245 -4.41 5.71 -10.22
N ILE A 246 -3.80 4.65 -10.70
CA ILE A 246 -3.09 4.60 -11.98
C ILE A 246 -4.03 3.95 -13.01
N ILE A 247 -4.46 4.72 -14.00
CA ILE A 247 -5.30 4.22 -15.11
C ILE A 247 -4.57 4.52 -16.42
N GLY A 248 -3.57 3.71 -16.74
CA GLY A 248 -2.73 3.94 -17.91
C GLY A 248 -3.18 3.13 -19.14
N SER A 249 -3.61 3.79 -20.23
CA SER A 249 -4.04 3.14 -21.46
C SER A 249 -3.04 3.28 -22.60
N GLY A 250 -2.86 2.23 -23.41
CA GLY A 250 -1.94 2.20 -24.55
C GLY A 250 -0.53 2.63 -24.14
N PRO A 251 0.07 3.71 -24.72
CA PRO A 251 1.41 4.15 -24.34
C PRO A 251 1.58 4.43 -22.84
N ASN A 252 0.54 4.93 -22.17
CA ASN A 252 0.56 5.25 -20.74
C ASN A 252 0.62 3.98 -19.87
N SER A 253 0.18 2.83 -20.38
CA SER A 253 0.30 1.53 -19.69
C SER A 253 1.76 1.15 -19.41
N THR A 254 2.72 1.77 -20.10
CA THR A 254 4.15 1.50 -19.95
C THR A 254 4.84 2.43 -18.95
N GLN A 255 4.11 3.32 -18.27
CA GLN A 255 4.61 4.21 -17.22
C GLN A 255 4.19 3.68 -15.86
N TYR A 256 5.12 3.37 -14.98
CA TYR A 256 4.86 2.69 -13.70
C TYR A 256 3.92 3.46 -12.78
N HIS A 257 4.12 4.77 -12.64
CA HIS A 257 3.33 5.66 -11.79
C HIS A 257 2.60 6.73 -12.62
N TYR A 258 1.90 6.31 -13.68
CA TYR A 258 1.09 7.22 -14.47
C TYR A 258 -0.22 7.55 -13.74
N ASN A 259 -0.35 8.78 -13.28
CA ASN A 259 -1.48 9.25 -12.46
C ASN A 259 -2.22 10.47 -13.02
N ALA A 260 -1.88 10.91 -14.23
CA ALA A 260 -2.60 12.01 -14.88
C ALA A 260 -4.00 11.59 -15.33
N ASN A 261 -4.19 10.32 -15.73
CA ASN A 261 -5.46 9.71 -16.10
C ASN A 261 -6.26 10.53 -17.12
N ASP A 262 -5.58 11.17 -18.09
CA ASP A 262 -6.16 12.20 -18.96
C ASP A 262 -6.22 11.82 -20.45
N ARG A 263 -5.92 10.53 -20.77
CA ARG A 263 -5.95 10.05 -22.15
C ARG A 263 -7.30 9.42 -22.50
N ARG A 264 -7.72 9.57 -23.76
CA ARG A 264 -8.87 8.85 -24.33
C ARG A 264 -8.45 7.44 -24.75
N ILE A 265 -9.12 6.43 -24.21
CA ILE A 265 -8.83 5.01 -24.41
C ILE A 265 -9.13 4.60 -25.86
N GLY A 266 -8.12 4.09 -26.56
CA GLY A 266 -8.21 3.58 -27.93
C GLY A 266 -8.71 2.12 -27.99
N LYS A 267 -9.27 1.73 -29.12
CA LYS A 267 -9.84 0.36 -29.32
C LYS A 267 -8.79 -0.76 -29.16
N GLY A 268 -7.54 -0.49 -29.54
CA GLY A 268 -6.45 -1.47 -29.48
C GLY A 268 -5.63 -1.45 -28.21
N ASP A 269 -5.97 -0.57 -27.25
CA ASP A 269 -5.19 -0.39 -26.04
C ASP A 269 -5.35 -1.55 -25.05
N VAL A 270 -4.30 -1.81 -24.28
CA VAL A 270 -4.42 -2.35 -22.93
C VAL A 270 -4.51 -1.21 -21.94
N ILE A 271 -5.09 -1.46 -20.79
CA ILE A 271 -5.27 -0.48 -19.70
C ILE A 271 -4.76 -1.11 -18.43
N VAL A 272 -3.65 -0.62 -17.91
CA VAL A 272 -3.18 -0.95 -16.56
C VAL A 272 -4.02 -0.13 -15.59
N MET A 273 -4.68 -0.81 -14.67
CA MET A 273 -5.47 -0.23 -13.59
C MET A 273 -4.88 -0.69 -12.26
N ASP A 274 -4.11 0.17 -11.64
CA ASP A 274 -3.47 -0.03 -10.36
C ASP A 274 -4.18 0.84 -9.33
N VAL A 275 -4.91 0.19 -8.42
CA VAL A 275 -5.95 0.83 -7.62
C VAL A 275 -6.12 0.15 -6.27
N GLY A 276 -6.42 0.94 -5.26
CA GLY A 276 -6.69 0.44 -3.92
C GLY A 276 -7.68 1.29 -3.15
N ALA A 277 -8.63 0.65 -2.48
CA ALA A 277 -9.53 1.29 -1.54
C ALA A 277 -8.89 1.38 -0.15
N GLY A 278 -9.15 2.47 0.55
CA GLY A 278 -8.93 2.55 1.99
C GLY A 278 -10.16 2.09 2.78
N TYR A 279 -9.94 1.39 3.89
CA TYR A 279 -10.98 1.10 4.86
C TYR A 279 -10.45 1.17 6.28
N GLY A 280 -11.01 2.08 7.06
CA GLY A 280 -10.55 2.29 8.42
C GLY A 280 -9.03 2.61 8.49
N GLY A 281 -8.47 3.30 7.47
CA GLY A 281 -7.06 3.66 7.33
C GLY A 281 -6.16 2.54 6.82
N TYR A 282 -6.64 1.32 6.64
CA TYR A 282 -5.89 0.23 6.00
C TYR A 282 -6.08 0.29 4.49
N ALA A 283 -5.01 0.07 3.75
CA ALA A 283 -4.99 0.12 2.29
C ALA A 283 -5.11 -1.27 1.67
N ALA A 284 -5.72 -1.34 0.48
CA ALA A 284 -5.58 -2.44 -0.46
C ALA A 284 -4.74 -1.97 -1.64
N ASP A 285 -4.16 -2.91 -2.39
CA ASP A 285 -3.42 -2.64 -3.60
C ASP A 285 -3.60 -3.77 -4.63
N VAL A 286 -4.29 -3.47 -5.73
CA VAL A 286 -4.64 -4.49 -6.73
C VAL A 286 -4.51 -3.91 -8.14
N THR A 287 -3.65 -4.49 -8.94
CA THR A 287 -3.55 -4.14 -10.36
C THR A 287 -4.21 -5.19 -11.24
N ARG A 288 -4.97 -4.71 -12.21
CA ARG A 288 -5.45 -5.50 -13.36
C ARG A 288 -5.16 -4.78 -14.66
N THR A 289 -4.71 -5.54 -15.66
CA THR A 289 -4.62 -5.04 -17.01
C THR A 289 -5.80 -5.56 -17.83
N LEU A 290 -6.50 -4.65 -18.50
CA LEU A 290 -7.71 -4.92 -19.28
C LEU A 290 -7.48 -4.63 -20.77
N PRO A 291 -8.08 -5.42 -21.70
CA PRO A 291 -8.14 -5.06 -23.11
C PRO A 291 -9.30 -4.08 -23.34
N ALA A 292 -9.04 -2.92 -23.90
CA ALA A 292 -10.06 -1.87 -24.11
C ALA A 292 -11.30 -2.36 -24.90
N SER A 293 -11.09 -3.28 -25.86
CA SER A 293 -12.15 -3.87 -26.70
C SER A 293 -12.86 -5.07 -26.04
N GLY A 294 -12.52 -5.45 -24.82
CA GLY A 294 -13.06 -6.61 -24.11
C GLY A 294 -12.38 -7.95 -24.47
N ARG A 295 -11.42 -7.94 -25.39
CA ARG A 295 -10.61 -9.12 -25.78
C ARG A 295 -9.19 -8.73 -26.06
N PHE A 296 -8.24 -9.47 -25.48
CA PHE A 296 -6.81 -9.30 -25.75
C PHE A 296 -6.44 -9.75 -27.18
N SER A 297 -5.58 -9.00 -27.85
CA SER A 297 -4.93 -9.45 -29.09
C SER A 297 -3.96 -10.60 -28.81
N ALA A 298 -3.48 -11.27 -29.87
CA ALA A 298 -2.49 -12.33 -29.71
C ALA A 298 -1.20 -11.85 -29.05
N ASP A 299 -0.73 -10.65 -29.40
CA ASP A 299 0.49 -10.06 -28.82
C ASP A 299 0.28 -9.66 -27.36
N GLN A 300 -0.87 -9.06 -27.03
CA GLN A 300 -1.24 -8.73 -25.65
C GLN A 300 -1.35 -9.99 -24.77
N ARG A 301 -1.96 -11.07 -25.28
CA ARG A 301 -2.04 -12.37 -24.58
C ARG A 301 -0.65 -12.95 -24.31
N ALA A 302 0.26 -12.86 -25.29
CA ALA A 302 1.61 -13.39 -25.13
C ALA A 302 2.37 -12.70 -23.99
N VAL A 303 2.28 -11.36 -23.88
CA VAL A 303 2.87 -10.61 -22.79
C VAL A 303 2.14 -10.85 -21.45
N TYR A 304 0.80 -10.84 -21.48
CA TYR A 304 -0.03 -11.08 -20.28
C TYR A 304 0.28 -12.41 -19.61
N GLN A 305 0.40 -13.48 -20.42
CA GLN A 305 0.65 -14.81 -19.89
C GLN A 305 2.01 -14.91 -19.16
N ILE A 306 3.05 -14.21 -19.66
CA ILE A 306 4.36 -14.18 -18.98
C ILE A 306 4.23 -13.53 -17.60
N VAL A 307 3.53 -12.40 -17.51
CA VAL A 307 3.31 -11.71 -16.23
C VAL A 307 2.50 -12.58 -15.28
N ARG A 308 1.47 -13.27 -15.78
CA ARG A 308 0.66 -14.19 -14.98
C ARG A 308 1.46 -15.39 -14.45
N ASP A 309 2.32 -15.96 -15.30
CA ASP A 309 3.18 -17.08 -14.95
C ASP A 309 4.22 -16.65 -13.89
N ALA A 310 4.80 -15.45 -14.01
CA ALA A 310 5.71 -14.87 -13.05
C ALA A 310 5.03 -14.65 -11.68
N GLN A 311 3.79 -14.13 -11.67
CA GLN A 311 3.02 -13.98 -10.44
C GLN A 311 2.73 -15.36 -9.79
N ALA A 312 2.38 -16.36 -10.59
CA ALA A 312 2.11 -17.71 -10.12
C ALA A 312 3.36 -18.37 -9.52
N ALA A 313 4.53 -18.18 -10.15
CA ALA A 313 5.80 -18.71 -9.66
C ALA A 313 6.16 -18.11 -8.29
N ALA A 314 6.06 -16.79 -8.14
CA ALA A 314 6.29 -16.12 -6.88
C ALA A 314 5.29 -16.56 -5.78
N ALA A 315 3.99 -16.61 -6.10
CA ALA A 315 2.98 -17.06 -5.14
C ALA A 315 3.19 -18.50 -4.66
N LYS A 316 3.68 -19.38 -5.53
CA LYS A 316 3.95 -20.79 -5.22
C LYS A 316 5.07 -20.95 -4.17
N VAL A 317 6.08 -20.11 -4.20
CA VAL A 317 7.23 -20.20 -3.28
C VAL A 317 7.02 -19.37 -2.00
N ALA A 318 6.07 -18.44 -1.98
CA ALA A 318 5.78 -17.59 -0.83
C ALA A 318 5.17 -18.40 0.32
N ARG A 319 6.00 -18.70 1.34
CA ARG A 319 5.63 -19.45 2.55
C ARG A 319 6.55 -19.09 3.70
N PRO A 320 6.21 -19.42 4.95
CA PRO A 320 7.08 -19.17 6.09
C PRO A 320 8.50 -19.67 5.87
N GLY A 321 9.49 -18.81 6.11
CA GLY A 321 10.92 -19.11 5.95
C GLY A 321 11.48 -18.92 4.54
N THR A 322 10.66 -18.70 3.50
CA THR A 322 11.16 -18.32 2.17
C THR A 322 11.84 -16.96 2.24
N THR A 323 13.07 -16.87 1.71
CA THR A 323 13.77 -15.58 1.63
C THR A 323 13.14 -14.66 0.59
N PHE A 324 13.18 -13.36 0.85
CA PHE A 324 12.67 -12.38 -0.11
C PHE A 324 13.42 -12.41 -1.45
N GLU A 325 14.71 -12.80 -1.41
CA GLU A 325 15.52 -12.97 -2.60
C GLU A 325 14.99 -14.13 -3.47
N SER A 326 14.88 -15.34 -2.91
CA SER A 326 14.39 -16.51 -3.68
C SER A 326 12.95 -16.32 -4.18
N TRP A 327 12.14 -15.53 -3.47
CA TRP A 327 10.80 -15.16 -3.91
C TRP A 327 10.84 -14.23 -5.13
N ARG A 328 11.72 -13.20 -5.10
CA ARG A 328 11.91 -12.29 -6.26
C ARG A 328 12.45 -13.04 -7.47
N ASP A 329 13.40 -13.92 -7.26
CA ASP A 329 14.06 -14.67 -8.34
C ASP A 329 13.09 -15.61 -9.05
N ALA A 330 12.15 -16.25 -8.33
CA ALA A 330 11.13 -17.08 -8.94
C ALA A 330 10.29 -16.35 -10.01
N ALA A 331 9.94 -15.07 -9.77
CA ALA A 331 9.23 -14.27 -10.77
C ALA A 331 10.18 -13.77 -11.88
N ARG A 332 11.37 -13.32 -11.53
CA ARG A 332 12.37 -12.78 -12.48
C ARG A 332 12.77 -13.81 -13.53
N GLU A 333 12.95 -15.07 -13.12
CA GLU A 333 13.26 -16.15 -14.04
C GLU A 333 12.15 -16.37 -15.09
N GLU A 334 10.88 -16.32 -14.67
CA GLU A 334 9.75 -16.44 -15.61
C GLU A 334 9.70 -15.25 -16.58
N VAL A 335 9.90 -14.03 -16.08
CA VAL A 335 9.98 -12.84 -16.92
C VAL A 335 11.14 -12.98 -17.92
N ALA A 336 12.36 -13.31 -17.47
CA ALA A 336 13.53 -13.43 -18.33
C ALA A 336 13.32 -14.48 -19.44
N ARG A 337 12.82 -15.67 -19.08
CA ARG A 337 12.46 -16.71 -20.05
C ARG A 337 11.39 -16.24 -21.04
N GLY A 338 10.38 -15.54 -20.53
CA GLY A 338 9.26 -15.05 -21.31
C GLY A 338 9.67 -14.01 -22.35
N VAL A 339 10.37 -12.96 -21.93
CA VAL A 339 10.81 -11.87 -22.83
C VAL A 339 11.83 -12.38 -23.86
N ALA A 340 12.68 -13.36 -23.49
CA ALA A 340 13.58 -14.02 -24.45
C ALA A 340 12.81 -14.79 -25.53
N ARG A 341 11.75 -15.55 -25.17
CA ARG A 341 10.88 -16.23 -26.15
C ARG A 341 10.18 -15.27 -27.12
N LEU A 342 9.88 -14.05 -26.67
CA LEU A 342 9.27 -13.02 -27.53
C LEU A 342 10.31 -12.29 -28.40
N GLY A 343 11.62 -12.57 -28.24
CA GLY A 343 12.70 -11.86 -28.94
C GLY A 343 12.94 -10.44 -28.43
N LEU A 344 12.41 -10.10 -27.26
CA LEU A 344 12.60 -8.83 -26.60
C LEU A 344 14.00 -8.71 -25.96
N THR A 345 14.68 -9.84 -25.72
CA THR A 345 16.07 -9.93 -25.29
C THR A 345 16.83 -10.92 -26.17
N GLU A 346 18.17 -10.84 -26.21
CA GLU A 346 19.02 -11.76 -26.94
C GLU A 346 19.07 -13.17 -26.32
N GLY A 347 18.69 -13.29 -25.03
CA GLY A 347 18.67 -14.52 -24.25
C GLY A 347 18.30 -14.24 -22.81
N VAL A 348 18.15 -15.30 -22.01
CA VAL A 348 17.71 -15.22 -20.60
C VAL A 348 18.73 -14.43 -19.75
N ASP A 349 20.03 -14.72 -19.94
CA ASP A 349 21.12 -14.12 -19.16
C ASP A 349 21.81 -12.96 -19.91
N ALA A 350 21.23 -12.50 -21.03
CA ALA A 350 21.82 -11.45 -21.83
C ALA A 350 21.86 -10.14 -21.04
N THR A 351 23.00 -9.43 -21.19
CA THR A 351 23.27 -8.17 -20.50
C THR A 351 23.38 -7.01 -21.48
N PHE A 352 23.24 -5.79 -20.96
CA PHE A 352 23.42 -4.55 -21.71
C PHE A 352 24.26 -3.55 -20.90
N ASP A 353 24.54 -2.39 -21.46
CA ASP A 353 25.22 -1.31 -20.77
C ASP A 353 24.17 -0.25 -20.35
N PRO A 354 23.70 -0.27 -19.09
CA PRO A 354 22.65 0.66 -18.65
C PRO A 354 23.18 2.06 -18.38
N PRO A 355 22.32 3.10 -18.43
CA PRO A 355 22.67 4.44 -17.98
C PRO A 355 22.90 4.55 -16.46
N TRP A 356 22.60 3.49 -15.71
CA TRP A 356 22.79 3.33 -14.25
C TRP A 356 23.84 2.26 -13.93
N ALA A 357 24.96 2.22 -14.65
CA ALA A 357 25.96 1.17 -14.54
C ALA A 357 26.52 0.95 -13.12
N ASP A 358 26.58 2.01 -12.31
CA ASP A 358 27.04 1.93 -10.92
C ASP A 358 26.16 1.01 -10.07
N GLN A 359 24.85 0.92 -10.35
CA GLN A 359 23.94 0.04 -9.63
C GLN A 359 24.20 -1.45 -9.89
N CYS A 360 24.89 -1.78 -10.98
CA CYS A 360 25.17 -3.17 -11.36
C CYS A 360 26.21 -3.83 -10.44
N ILE A 361 26.98 -3.04 -9.71
CA ILE A 361 27.98 -3.54 -8.75
C ILE A 361 27.27 -4.24 -7.60
N ASP A 362 26.25 -3.60 -7.04
CA ASP A 362 25.51 -4.12 -5.89
C ASP A 362 24.28 -4.92 -6.33
N ASN A 363 23.75 -4.71 -7.53
CA ASN A 363 22.61 -5.40 -8.09
C ASN A 363 22.87 -5.83 -9.55
N PRO A 364 23.54 -6.96 -9.79
CA PRO A 364 23.85 -7.44 -11.14
C PRO A 364 22.63 -7.63 -12.05
N VAL A 365 21.44 -7.88 -11.47
CA VAL A 365 20.18 -8.01 -12.21
C VAL A 365 19.84 -6.73 -12.98
N ALA A 366 20.21 -5.55 -12.45
CA ALA A 366 19.98 -4.26 -13.11
C ALA A 366 20.72 -4.11 -14.46
N CYS A 367 21.69 -5.00 -14.76
CA CYS A 367 22.40 -5.06 -16.03
C CYS A 367 21.91 -6.16 -16.98
N THR A 368 20.88 -6.92 -16.62
CA THR A 368 20.28 -7.90 -17.53
C THR A 368 19.31 -7.22 -18.49
N GLN A 369 19.22 -7.70 -19.72
CA GLN A 369 18.28 -7.15 -20.71
C GLN A 369 16.81 -7.30 -20.27
N SER A 370 16.47 -8.32 -19.49
CA SER A 370 15.13 -8.51 -18.95
C SER A 370 14.72 -7.41 -17.97
N PHE A 371 15.67 -6.79 -17.27
CA PHE A 371 15.41 -5.66 -16.37
C PHE A 371 14.82 -4.44 -17.10
N LEU A 372 15.13 -4.26 -18.39
CA LEU A 372 14.55 -3.18 -19.21
C LEU A 372 13.01 -3.24 -19.25
N TYR A 373 12.42 -4.41 -19.07
CA TYR A 373 10.99 -4.65 -19.16
C TYR A 373 10.30 -4.73 -17.81
N MET A 374 11.06 -4.94 -16.72
CA MET A 374 10.56 -4.97 -15.35
C MET A 374 11.63 -4.40 -14.40
N ALA A 375 11.69 -3.09 -14.27
CA ALA A 375 12.68 -2.39 -13.44
C ALA A 375 12.18 -2.08 -12.01
N HIS A 376 10.92 -2.35 -11.67
CA HIS A 376 10.39 -2.16 -10.33
C HIS A 376 10.51 -3.42 -9.46
N GLY A 377 10.23 -3.28 -8.17
CA GLY A 377 10.19 -4.39 -7.20
C GLY A 377 9.05 -5.39 -7.50
N LEU A 378 9.16 -6.59 -6.99
CA LEU A 378 8.13 -7.62 -7.18
C LEU A 378 6.92 -7.43 -6.28
N GLY A 379 7.05 -6.64 -5.21
CA GLY A 379 5.96 -6.37 -4.29
C GLY A 379 6.45 -5.82 -2.95
N HIS A 380 5.54 -5.34 -2.16
CA HIS A 380 5.76 -4.65 -0.89
C HIS A 380 4.76 -5.13 0.18
N GLY A 381 5.03 -4.82 1.44
CA GLY A 381 4.05 -5.00 2.51
C GLY A 381 2.91 -4.01 2.37
N ILE A 382 1.74 -4.38 2.88
CA ILE A 382 0.56 -3.53 2.86
C ILE A 382 -0.10 -3.48 4.26
N GLY A 383 -0.66 -2.34 4.63
CA GLY A 383 -1.22 -2.14 5.96
C GLY A 383 -1.88 -0.78 6.14
N LEU A 384 -1.47 -0.03 7.17
CA LEU A 384 -1.85 1.38 7.35
C LEU A 384 -1.20 2.30 6.31
N GLU A 385 -0.18 1.82 5.62
CA GLU A 385 0.43 2.45 4.47
C GLU A 385 0.28 1.50 3.28
N VAL A 386 0.24 2.05 2.06
CA VAL A 386 0.25 1.26 0.84
C VAL A 386 1.57 0.49 0.76
N HIS A 387 2.69 1.17 0.99
CA HIS A 387 4.01 0.57 1.15
C HIS A 387 4.33 0.40 2.64
N ASP A 388 3.78 -0.64 3.27
CA ASP A 388 3.98 -0.97 4.69
C ASP A 388 5.03 -2.08 4.88
N ARG A 389 5.31 -2.47 6.09
CA ARG A 389 6.19 -3.59 6.43
C ARG A 389 5.48 -4.95 6.24
N PRO A 390 6.21 -6.01 5.81
CA PRO A 390 7.63 -6.02 5.47
C PRO A 390 7.93 -5.34 4.13
N HIS A 391 9.22 -5.03 3.86
CA HIS A 391 9.66 -4.53 2.54
C HIS A 391 10.42 -5.62 1.75
N PRO A 392 9.72 -6.59 1.13
CA PRO A 392 10.35 -7.70 0.42
C PRO A 392 11.01 -7.29 -0.91
N TRP A 393 10.76 -6.10 -1.43
CA TRP A 393 11.29 -5.64 -2.71
C TRP A 393 12.78 -5.35 -2.70
N TYR A 394 13.35 -4.80 -1.60
CA TYR A 394 14.78 -4.47 -1.49
C TYR A 394 15.46 -5.12 -0.29
N GLY A 395 14.70 -5.53 0.72
CA GLY A 395 15.22 -6.02 1.99
C GLY A 395 15.74 -7.44 1.92
N ALA A 396 16.65 -7.74 2.84
CA ALA A 396 16.93 -9.09 3.26
C ALA A 396 15.88 -9.53 4.31
N GLY A 397 15.58 -10.83 4.36
CA GLY A 397 14.64 -11.38 5.33
C GLY A 397 13.88 -12.57 4.78
N THR A 398 12.97 -13.08 5.60
CA THR A 398 12.11 -14.20 5.26
C THR A 398 10.67 -13.92 5.62
N PHE A 399 9.75 -14.45 4.83
CA PHE A 399 8.32 -14.39 5.14
C PHE A 399 7.99 -15.09 6.45
N GLN A 400 7.07 -14.49 7.20
CA GLN A 400 6.56 -15.01 8.46
C GLN A 400 5.02 -15.04 8.46
N PRO A 401 4.39 -15.95 9.21
CA PRO A 401 2.93 -15.92 9.37
C PRO A 401 2.45 -14.57 9.89
N GLY A 402 1.44 -14.00 9.23
CA GLY A 402 0.90 -12.67 9.51
C GLY A 402 1.46 -11.54 8.64
N ASP A 403 2.47 -11.80 7.81
CA ASP A 403 2.90 -10.85 6.79
C ASP A 403 1.80 -10.69 5.73
N VAL A 404 1.43 -9.46 5.42
CA VAL A 404 0.53 -9.12 4.30
C VAL A 404 1.33 -8.29 3.30
N PHE A 405 1.28 -8.68 2.01
CA PHE A 405 2.15 -8.12 0.98
C PHE A 405 1.54 -8.28 -0.41
N THR A 406 2.04 -7.51 -1.38
CA THR A 406 1.65 -7.61 -2.79
C THR A 406 2.55 -8.57 -3.58
N ILE A 407 2.05 -9.09 -4.70
CA ILE A 407 2.85 -9.73 -5.76
C ILE A 407 2.42 -9.12 -7.08
N GLU A 408 3.31 -8.33 -7.71
CA GLU A 408 2.98 -7.40 -8.80
C GLU A 408 3.96 -7.44 -9.98
N PRO A 409 4.32 -8.58 -10.54
CA PRO A 409 5.17 -8.57 -11.72
C PRO A 409 4.53 -7.78 -12.85
N GLY A 410 5.36 -7.16 -13.69
CA GLY A 410 4.92 -6.42 -14.86
C GLY A 410 5.89 -6.55 -16.04
N ILE A 411 5.41 -6.31 -17.25
CA ILE A 411 6.21 -6.16 -18.47
C ILE A 411 5.74 -4.92 -19.20
N TYR A 412 6.68 -4.03 -19.53
CA TYR A 412 6.38 -2.73 -20.12
C TYR A 412 7.24 -2.51 -21.36
N VAL A 413 6.63 -2.61 -22.53
CA VAL A 413 7.33 -2.40 -23.82
C VAL A 413 7.07 -0.96 -24.28
N SER A 414 7.78 -0.02 -23.68
CA SER A 414 7.69 1.40 -24.05
C SER A 414 8.32 1.64 -25.42
N ARG A 415 7.68 2.50 -26.24
CA ARG A 415 8.25 2.96 -27.52
C ARG A 415 9.60 3.67 -27.37
N LYS A 416 9.88 4.24 -26.19
CA LYS A 416 11.12 4.94 -25.88
C LYS A 416 12.18 4.06 -25.24
N LEU A 417 11.89 2.78 -25.01
CA LEU A 417 12.76 1.88 -24.24
C LEU A 417 14.20 1.83 -24.79
N LEU A 418 14.36 1.80 -26.09
CA LEU A 418 15.68 1.71 -26.73
C LEU A 418 16.37 3.08 -26.89
N GLU A 419 15.63 4.18 -26.71
CA GLU A 419 16.15 5.55 -26.87
C GLU A 419 16.92 6.03 -25.62
N ILE A 420 16.63 5.45 -24.46
CA ILE A 420 17.28 5.82 -23.18
C ILE A 420 18.66 5.19 -23.00
N LEU A 421 19.04 4.26 -23.87
CA LEU A 421 20.27 3.47 -23.71
C LEU A 421 21.49 4.25 -24.17
N PRO A 422 22.62 4.16 -23.45
CA PRO A 422 23.90 4.71 -23.89
C PRO A 422 24.33 4.16 -25.25
N ASP A 423 24.95 5.01 -26.09
CA ASP A 423 25.45 4.61 -27.41
C ASP A 423 26.78 3.86 -27.29
N THR A 424 26.73 2.58 -26.88
CA THR A 424 27.88 1.69 -26.82
C THR A 424 27.86 0.65 -27.96
N PRO A 425 28.98 0.05 -28.33
CA PRO A 425 28.98 -1.05 -29.32
C PRO A 425 28.07 -2.21 -28.93
N LYS A 426 28.03 -2.56 -27.63
CA LYS A 426 27.19 -3.62 -27.09
C LYS A 426 25.70 -3.30 -27.24
N ASN A 427 25.31 -2.09 -26.83
CA ASN A 427 23.91 -1.65 -26.95
C ASN A 427 23.46 -1.52 -28.39
N ARG A 428 24.32 -0.99 -29.31
CA ARG A 428 23.99 -0.95 -30.75
C ARG A 428 23.71 -2.36 -31.33
N ALA A 429 24.57 -3.33 -30.98
CA ALA A 429 24.38 -4.71 -31.43
C ALA A 429 23.08 -5.33 -30.88
N MET A 430 22.82 -5.16 -29.58
CA MET A 430 21.57 -5.60 -28.95
C MET A 430 20.35 -4.95 -29.62
N ILE A 431 20.32 -3.61 -29.73
CA ILE A 431 19.21 -2.85 -30.29
C ILE A 431 18.88 -3.34 -31.72
N ALA A 432 19.89 -3.61 -32.56
CA ALA A 432 19.67 -4.11 -33.90
C ALA A 432 18.91 -5.46 -33.92
N LYS A 433 19.17 -6.32 -32.94
CA LYS A 433 18.51 -7.63 -32.82
C LYS A 433 17.11 -7.56 -32.22
N VAL A 434 16.93 -6.78 -31.12
CA VAL A 434 15.65 -6.78 -30.38
C VAL A 434 14.62 -5.79 -30.95
N ARG A 435 15.03 -4.79 -31.74
CA ARG A 435 14.14 -3.77 -32.31
C ARG A 435 12.88 -4.30 -32.99
N PRO A 436 12.93 -5.36 -33.85
CA PRO A 436 11.71 -5.87 -34.48
C PRO A 436 10.66 -6.36 -33.46
N ALA A 437 11.10 -6.98 -32.36
CA ALA A 437 10.20 -7.43 -31.30
C ALA A 437 9.69 -6.24 -30.48
N VAL A 438 10.54 -5.27 -30.13
CA VAL A 438 10.12 -4.05 -29.41
C VAL A 438 9.07 -3.28 -30.22
N GLU A 439 9.25 -3.13 -31.55
CA GLU A 439 8.25 -2.49 -32.41
C GLU A 439 6.92 -3.29 -32.49
N ARG A 440 6.99 -4.62 -32.48
CA ARG A 440 5.80 -5.48 -32.48
C ARG A 440 4.97 -5.33 -31.19
N TYR A 441 5.62 -5.33 -30.04
CA TYR A 441 4.98 -5.31 -28.73
C TYR A 441 4.89 -3.91 -28.11
N ARG A 442 5.30 -2.86 -28.82
CA ARG A 442 5.32 -1.48 -28.33
C ARG A 442 3.97 -1.05 -27.75
N ASP A 443 4.00 -0.22 -26.73
CA ASP A 443 2.83 0.33 -26.04
C ASP A 443 1.97 -0.75 -25.32
N ILE A 444 2.52 -1.94 -25.10
CA ILE A 444 1.93 -2.96 -24.26
C ILE A 444 2.61 -2.92 -22.89
N GLY A 445 1.89 -2.41 -21.91
CA GLY A 445 2.23 -2.52 -20.49
C GLY A 445 1.25 -3.46 -19.81
N ILE A 446 1.76 -4.48 -19.13
CA ILE A 446 0.95 -5.44 -18.36
C ILE A 446 1.50 -5.49 -16.94
N ARG A 447 0.64 -5.26 -15.93
CA ARG A 447 0.88 -5.55 -14.52
C ARG A 447 -0.31 -6.34 -13.98
N ILE A 448 -0.02 -7.37 -13.19
CA ILE A 448 -1.02 -8.14 -12.45
C ILE A 448 -0.55 -8.18 -11.01
N GLU A 449 -1.34 -7.59 -10.13
CA GLU A 449 -1.03 -7.45 -8.72
C GLU A 449 -2.14 -7.97 -7.86
N ASP A 450 -1.77 -8.65 -6.80
CA ASP A 450 -2.68 -9.17 -5.80
C ASP A 450 -2.11 -9.05 -4.40
N ASP A 451 -2.98 -8.83 -3.44
CA ASP A 451 -2.69 -8.90 -2.01
C ASP A 451 -2.69 -10.35 -1.51
N TYR A 452 -1.66 -10.69 -0.74
CA TYR A 452 -1.47 -12.01 -0.13
C TYR A 452 -1.22 -11.91 1.38
N LEU A 453 -1.65 -12.94 2.10
CA LEU A 453 -1.34 -13.14 3.53
C LEU A 453 -0.51 -14.41 3.69
N ILE A 454 0.62 -14.35 4.37
CA ILE A 454 1.34 -15.55 4.79
C ILE A 454 0.62 -16.21 5.95
N THR A 455 0.17 -17.43 5.71
CA THR A 455 -0.43 -18.33 6.72
C THR A 455 0.63 -19.27 7.30
N GLY A 456 0.25 -20.20 8.17
CA GLY A 456 1.16 -21.23 8.68
C GLY A 456 1.68 -22.20 7.61
N THR A 457 1.05 -22.28 6.44
CA THR A 457 1.35 -23.27 5.39
C THR A 457 1.76 -22.69 4.04
N GLY A 458 1.50 -21.40 3.79
CA GLY A 458 1.79 -20.73 2.52
C GLY A 458 1.09 -19.39 2.38
N ALA A 459 1.09 -18.83 1.18
CA ALA A 459 0.41 -17.57 0.87
C ALA A 459 -1.07 -17.79 0.53
N GLU A 460 -1.94 -17.12 1.26
CA GLU A 460 -3.37 -17.00 0.94
C GLU A 460 -3.57 -15.82 -0.01
N TRP A 461 -4.19 -16.05 -1.16
CA TRP A 461 -4.59 -15.01 -2.09
C TRP A 461 -5.86 -14.32 -1.60
N LEU A 462 -5.77 -13.03 -1.28
CA LEU A 462 -6.85 -12.23 -0.71
C LEU A 462 -7.72 -11.54 -1.76
N SER A 463 -7.10 -10.91 -2.76
CA SER A 463 -7.74 -10.04 -3.78
C SER A 463 -8.31 -10.85 -4.95
N ARG A 464 -9.42 -11.54 -4.74
CA ARG A 464 -10.03 -12.48 -5.72
C ARG A 464 -10.74 -11.77 -6.88
N ALA A 465 -10.04 -10.84 -7.55
CA ALA A 465 -10.48 -10.26 -8.81
C ALA A 465 -10.12 -11.17 -10.00
N PRO A 466 -10.89 -11.18 -11.10
CA PRO A 466 -10.53 -11.89 -12.33
C PRO A 466 -9.10 -11.57 -12.76
N ARG A 467 -8.27 -12.58 -12.98
CA ARG A 467 -6.87 -12.41 -13.39
C ARG A 467 -6.39 -13.37 -14.46
N GLU A 468 -7.10 -14.46 -14.71
CA GLU A 468 -6.84 -15.28 -15.90
C GLU A 468 -7.43 -14.58 -17.14
N ILE A 469 -6.78 -14.69 -18.28
CA ILE A 469 -7.23 -14.03 -19.53
C ILE A 469 -8.71 -14.29 -19.79
N GLY A 470 -9.14 -15.56 -19.68
CA GLY A 470 -10.54 -15.94 -19.89
C GLY A 470 -11.51 -15.36 -18.87
N GLU A 471 -11.08 -15.21 -17.60
CA GLU A 471 -11.88 -14.61 -16.53
C GLU A 471 -12.08 -13.11 -16.75
N VAL A 472 -10.99 -12.41 -17.13
CA VAL A 472 -11.03 -10.96 -17.43
C VAL A 472 -11.99 -10.69 -18.59
N GLU A 473 -11.83 -11.43 -19.70
CA GLU A 473 -12.70 -11.27 -20.88
C GLU A 473 -14.17 -11.64 -20.58
N ALA A 474 -14.39 -12.68 -19.76
CA ALA A 474 -15.73 -13.08 -19.34
C ALA A 474 -16.39 -12.03 -18.45
N GLU A 475 -15.63 -11.42 -17.51
CA GLU A 475 -16.15 -10.34 -16.65
C GLU A 475 -16.50 -9.09 -17.46
N MET A 476 -15.64 -8.70 -18.42
CA MET A 476 -15.89 -7.57 -19.31
C MET A 476 -17.08 -7.80 -20.26
N ALA A 477 -17.40 -9.06 -20.59
CA ALA A 477 -18.58 -9.40 -21.39
C ALA A 477 -19.91 -9.30 -20.62
N ARG A 478 -19.85 -9.28 -19.29
CA ARG A 478 -21.03 -9.05 -18.43
C ARG A 478 -21.32 -7.55 -18.44
N ARG A 479 -22.32 -7.12 -19.17
CA ARG A 479 -22.75 -5.73 -19.17
C ARG A 479 -23.37 -5.37 -17.79
N PRO A 480 -23.29 -4.08 -17.36
CA PRO A 480 -23.93 -3.61 -16.12
C PRO A 480 -25.42 -3.87 -16.09
#